data_e151166273d7b3838bebf65136380395
#
_entry.id   e151166273d7b3838bebf65136380395
#
_cell.length_a   1.000
_cell.length_b   1.000
_cell.length_c   1.000
_cell.angle_alpha   90.00
_cell.angle_beta   90.00
_cell.angle_gamma   90.00
#
_symmetry.space_group_name_H-M   'P 1'
#
loop_
_entity.id
_entity.type
_entity.pdbx_description
1 polymer ?
#
loop_
_entity_poly.entity_id
_entity_poly.type
_entity_poly.pdbx_seq_one_letter_code
_entity_poly.pdbx_strand_id
1 'polypeptide(L)'
;ELTEDELSFYKTCGGVGCRDLSTVEYLQSLGVDAYLTGCLTLTLPRRSKEQEAKADKVYFLDVPSDVMKIMPQNLKDRGIVLSNIIRFQNPGNSNRISVEDAYEEHKKGEERIELLRDTACLVITSKLHVASPCLAMGIPVILAKNHFGDRFGFIDRLIPTYTPEHYSEINWDPEPVDFEEDKAKIKQVFFDRVRAAASRIELERMWDSKRPIYEIDYNTATSHAVDKIPFPQKKFRYAVWGIVLSAAFYLDEAMKEQIPQAELIAGIDIAAEGTYCGVGIIRPDEISNLPSDTIIIVAAPSAQEPAKELLSEMKRPFVLLKGSSAEWFF
;
A
#
# COMPACT_ATOMS: atom_id res chain seq x y z
N GLU A 1 19.35 -4.87 14.42
CA GLU A 1 20.62 -4.46 13.76
C GLU A 1 20.56 -4.86 12.30
N LEU A 2 21.05 -3.99 11.40
CA LEU A 2 21.14 -4.30 9.97
C LEU A 2 22.35 -5.21 9.71
N THR A 3 22.19 -6.14 8.79
CA THR A 3 23.30 -6.90 8.24
C THR A 3 24.16 -6.02 7.31
N GLU A 4 25.38 -6.47 6.97
CA GLU A 4 26.26 -5.74 6.04
C GLU A 4 25.62 -5.58 4.66
N ASP A 5 24.90 -6.59 4.17
CA ASP A 5 24.21 -6.57 2.88
C ASP A 5 23.05 -5.55 2.88
N GLU A 6 22.22 -5.54 3.94
CA GLU A 6 21.15 -4.56 4.11
C GLU A 6 21.70 -3.14 4.20
N LEU A 7 22.78 -2.93 4.94
CA LEU A 7 23.43 -1.63 5.06
C LEU A 7 23.98 -1.16 3.71
N SER A 8 24.64 -2.06 2.97
CA SER A 8 25.14 -1.79 1.61
C SER A 8 24.00 -1.38 0.69
N PHE A 9 22.88 -2.12 0.72
CA PHE A 9 21.69 -1.79 -0.04
C PHE A 9 21.17 -0.38 0.27
N TYR A 10 20.95 -0.05 1.55
CA TYR A 10 20.47 1.28 1.94
C TYR A 10 21.40 2.42 1.51
N LYS A 11 22.71 2.22 1.52
CA LYS A 11 23.68 3.21 1.04
C LYS A 11 23.59 3.49 -0.45
N THR A 12 23.07 2.53 -1.24
CA THR A 12 22.87 2.70 -2.69
C THR A 12 21.54 3.35 -3.06
N CYS A 13 20.56 3.42 -2.16
CA CYS A 13 19.22 3.92 -2.45
C CYS A 13 19.14 5.43 -2.73
N GLY A 14 20.23 6.19 -2.48
CA GLY A 14 20.26 7.64 -2.73
C GLY A 14 19.37 8.49 -1.83
N GLY A 15 19.06 7.96 -0.66
CA GLY A 15 18.28 8.57 0.41
C GLY A 15 17.12 7.69 0.87
N VAL A 16 16.98 7.52 2.19
CA VAL A 16 15.95 6.68 2.82
C VAL A 16 14.97 7.57 3.60
N GLY A 17 13.72 7.60 3.15
CA GLY A 17 12.66 8.30 3.87
C GLY A 17 12.16 7.48 5.07
N CYS A 18 12.27 8.04 6.28
CA CYS A 18 11.89 7.39 7.52
C CYS A 18 10.63 7.99 8.12
N ARG A 19 9.81 7.14 8.73
CA ARG A 19 8.58 7.56 9.37
C ARG A 19 8.79 8.26 10.71
N ASP A 20 9.82 7.91 11.45
CA ASP A 20 10.15 8.39 12.78
C ASP A 20 11.61 8.83 12.89
N LEU A 21 11.89 9.69 13.88
CA LEU A 21 13.21 10.30 14.04
C LEU A 21 14.25 9.29 14.52
N SER A 22 13.88 8.34 15.36
CA SER A 22 14.81 7.33 15.89
C SER A 22 15.37 6.47 14.75
N THR A 23 14.57 6.14 13.75
CA THR A 23 15.01 5.44 12.54
C THR A 23 15.94 6.31 11.69
N VAL A 24 15.68 7.62 11.57
CA VAL A 24 16.59 8.56 10.88
C VAL A 24 17.95 8.57 11.57
N GLU A 25 17.97 8.80 12.87
CA GLU A 25 19.20 8.88 13.67
C GLU A 25 20.01 7.58 13.59
N TYR A 26 19.33 6.45 13.71
CA TYR A 26 19.96 5.13 13.58
C TYR A 26 20.61 4.95 12.21
N LEU A 27 19.91 5.19 11.12
CA LEU A 27 20.44 5.02 9.77
C LEU A 27 21.57 6.01 9.47
N GLN A 28 21.43 7.27 9.92
CA GLN A 28 22.50 8.28 9.77
C GLN A 28 23.76 7.90 10.55
N SER A 29 23.61 7.29 11.74
CA SER A 29 24.78 6.79 12.52
C SER A 29 25.56 5.69 11.79
N LEU A 30 24.91 4.99 10.87
CA LEU A 30 25.52 3.96 10.01
C LEU A 30 26.00 4.51 8.65
N GLY A 31 25.93 5.83 8.44
CA GLY A 31 26.38 6.50 7.21
C GLY A 31 25.41 6.35 6.04
N VAL A 32 24.13 6.10 6.32
CA VAL A 32 23.04 6.10 5.30
C VAL A 32 22.47 7.52 5.19
N ASP A 33 22.24 8.02 3.96
CA ASP A 33 21.48 9.24 3.75
C ASP A 33 20.00 8.99 4.10
N ALA A 34 19.61 9.35 5.33
CA ALA A 34 18.26 9.17 5.83
C ALA A 34 17.64 10.51 6.23
N TYR A 35 16.33 10.64 6.03
CA TYR A 35 15.59 11.86 6.32
C TYR A 35 14.17 11.56 6.81
N LEU A 36 13.59 12.48 7.58
CA LEU A 36 12.25 12.31 8.13
C LEU A 36 11.18 12.64 7.08
N THR A 37 10.29 11.70 6.82
CA THR A 37 9.09 11.90 5.99
C THR A 37 7.81 11.91 6.82
N GLY A 38 7.82 11.35 8.01
CA GLY A 38 6.60 10.97 8.69
C GLY A 38 5.88 9.83 7.96
N CYS A 39 4.68 9.51 8.40
CA CYS A 39 3.82 8.54 7.72
C CYS A 39 3.14 9.19 6.51
N LEU A 40 3.22 8.59 5.32
CA LEU A 40 2.58 9.13 4.11
C LEU A 40 1.06 9.25 4.23
N THR A 41 0.40 8.51 5.14
CA THR A 41 -1.02 8.72 5.43
C THR A 41 -1.34 10.11 6.00
N LEU A 42 -0.34 10.82 6.54
CA LEU A 42 -0.46 12.22 6.94
C LEU A 42 -0.60 13.18 5.76
N THR A 43 -0.39 12.71 4.53
CA THR A 43 -0.51 13.54 3.32
C THR A 43 -1.88 13.46 2.65
N LEU A 44 -2.83 12.70 3.21
CA LEU A 44 -4.19 12.66 2.70
C LEU A 44 -4.82 14.06 2.65
N PRO A 45 -5.68 14.33 1.67
CA PRO A 45 -6.34 15.62 1.56
C PRO A 45 -7.19 15.95 2.79
N ARG A 46 -7.16 17.20 3.22
CA ARG A 46 -8.11 17.68 4.22
C ARG A 46 -9.53 17.58 3.66
N ARG A 47 -10.49 17.13 4.49
CA ARG A 47 -11.91 17.10 4.13
C ARG A 47 -12.44 18.50 3.85
N SER A 48 -13.50 18.59 3.06
CA SER A 48 -14.16 19.86 2.75
C SER A 48 -14.87 20.44 3.98
N LYS A 49 -15.12 21.74 3.96
CA LYS A 49 -15.94 22.44 5.00
C LYS A 49 -17.36 21.87 5.08
N GLU A 50 -17.92 21.38 3.97
CA GLU A 50 -19.22 20.75 3.94
C GLU A 50 -19.21 19.38 4.63
N GLN A 51 -18.17 18.56 4.43
CA GLN A 51 -17.99 17.29 5.13
C GLN A 51 -17.76 17.52 6.63
N GLU A 52 -16.94 18.50 6.99
CA GLU A 52 -16.70 18.89 8.37
C GLU A 52 -18.01 19.30 9.09
N ALA A 53 -18.83 20.13 8.45
CA ALA A 53 -20.09 20.61 9.01
C ALA A 53 -21.17 19.52 9.16
N LYS A 54 -21.13 18.47 8.33
CA LYS A 54 -22.05 17.34 8.39
C LYS A 54 -21.62 16.22 9.35
N ALA A 55 -20.36 16.23 9.76
CA ALA A 55 -19.79 15.20 10.62
C ALA A 55 -20.35 15.30 12.06
N ASP A 56 -21.05 14.26 12.50
CA ASP A 56 -21.71 14.20 13.80
C ASP A 56 -21.41 12.93 14.61
N LYS A 57 -20.63 12.00 14.05
CA LYS A 57 -20.34 10.70 14.66
C LYS A 57 -19.04 10.71 15.45
N VAL A 58 -19.04 10.01 16.58
CA VAL A 58 -17.85 9.69 17.36
C VAL A 58 -17.48 8.23 17.10
N TYR A 59 -16.20 7.97 16.78
CA TYR A 59 -15.74 6.61 16.53
C TYR A 59 -14.69 6.16 17.54
N PHE A 60 -14.85 4.94 18.04
CA PHE A 60 -13.91 4.25 18.92
C PHE A 60 -13.24 3.13 18.15
N LEU A 61 -11.96 3.27 17.83
CA LEU A 61 -11.19 2.30 17.07
C LEU A 61 -10.08 1.70 17.93
N ASP A 62 -10.28 0.46 18.37
CA ASP A 62 -9.32 -0.28 19.20
C ASP A 62 -8.87 0.50 20.45
N VAL A 63 -9.81 1.13 21.14
CA VAL A 63 -9.57 1.94 22.36
C VAL A 63 -9.26 1.03 23.54
N PRO A 64 -8.25 1.35 24.37
CA PRO A 64 -7.97 0.59 25.60
C PRO A 64 -9.19 0.57 26.55
N SER A 65 -9.42 -0.58 27.21
CA SER A 65 -10.55 -0.76 28.12
C SER A 65 -10.58 0.26 29.27
N ASP A 66 -9.41 0.67 29.75
CA ASP A 66 -9.31 1.64 30.85
C ASP A 66 -9.69 3.06 30.40
N VAL A 67 -9.36 3.42 29.18
CA VAL A 67 -9.85 4.68 28.57
C VAL A 67 -11.37 4.64 28.40
N MET A 68 -11.92 3.49 27.97
CA MET A 68 -13.36 3.31 27.85
C MET A 68 -14.09 3.46 29.21
N LYS A 69 -13.46 3.03 30.33
CA LYS A 69 -14.06 3.17 31.67
C LYS A 69 -14.21 4.62 32.09
N ILE A 70 -13.18 5.45 31.88
CA ILE A 70 -13.14 6.85 32.33
C ILE A 70 -13.78 7.84 31.37
N MET A 71 -14.10 7.39 30.15
CA MET A 71 -14.72 8.23 29.12
C MET A 71 -16.06 8.81 29.61
N PRO A 72 -16.34 10.09 29.31
CA PRO A 72 -17.62 10.73 29.60
C PRO A 72 -18.82 9.96 29.02
N GLN A 73 -19.90 9.86 29.77
CA GLN A 73 -21.06 9.05 29.39
C GLN A 73 -21.70 9.53 28.07
N ASN A 74 -21.78 10.84 27.86
CA ASN A 74 -22.30 11.43 26.62
C ASN A 74 -21.52 11.02 25.36
N LEU A 75 -20.22 10.72 25.47
CA LEU A 75 -19.42 10.16 24.35
C LEU A 75 -19.71 8.68 24.18
N LYS A 76 -19.81 7.91 25.27
CA LYS A 76 -20.16 6.48 25.20
C LYS A 76 -21.51 6.25 24.52
N ASP A 77 -22.51 7.07 24.86
CA ASP A 77 -23.89 6.90 24.38
C ASP A 77 -24.03 7.12 22.86
N ARG A 78 -23.16 7.93 22.27
CA ARG A 78 -23.19 8.24 20.83
C ARG A 78 -22.01 7.65 20.03
N GLY A 79 -21.13 6.93 20.68
CA GLY A 79 -19.94 6.38 20.08
C GLY A 79 -20.22 5.10 19.30
N ILE A 80 -19.59 4.98 18.14
CA ILE A 80 -19.63 3.79 17.29
C ILE A 80 -18.30 3.04 17.45
N VAL A 81 -18.39 1.80 17.93
CA VAL A 81 -17.19 0.96 18.11
C VAL A 81 -16.85 0.26 16.80
N LEU A 82 -15.64 0.43 16.35
CA LEU A 82 -15.07 -0.23 15.17
C LEU A 82 -13.73 -0.87 15.53
N SER A 83 -13.28 -1.82 14.72
CA SER A 83 -11.93 -2.38 14.83
C SER A 83 -11.20 -2.30 13.50
N ASN A 84 -9.91 -2.00 13.56
CA ASN A 84 -8.98 -2.09 12.43
C ASN A 84 -8.10 -3.33 12.51
N ILE A 85 -8.46 -4.29 13.37
CA ILE A 85 -7.76 -5.57 13.42
C ILE A 85 -8.25 -6.42 12.25
N ILE A 86 -7.35 -6.71 11.33
CA ILE A 86 -7.59 -7.63 10.22
C ILE A 86 -7.69 -9.03 10.80
N ARG A 87 -8.80 -9.72 10.53
CA ARG A 87 -9.01 -11.13 10.87
C ARG A 87 -9.15 -11.90 9.57
N PHE A 88 -8.10 -12.55 9.14
CA PHE A 88 -8.16 -13.44 7.99
C PHE A 88 -9.06 -14.64 8.30
N GLN A 89 -9.88 -15.02 7.33
CA GLN A 89 -10.84 -16.12 7.49
C GLN A 89 -10.17 -17.50 7.52
N ASN A 90 -8.91 -17.60 7.11
CA ASN A 90 -8.14 -18.85 7.12
C ASN A 90 -7.08 -18.83 8.23
N PRO A 91 -7.40 -19.37 9.43
CA PRO A 91 -6.43 -19.50 10.53
C PRO A 91 -5.46 -20.69 10.36
N GLY A 92 -5.33 -21.24 9.16
CA GLY A 92 -4.27 -22.21 8.85
C GLY A 92 -2.90 -21.55 9.07
N ASN A 93 -1.94 -22.32 9.56
CA ASN A 93 -0.58 -21.95 9.98
C ASN A 93 0.29 -21.26 8.90
N SER A 94 -0.27 -20.64 7.87
CA SER A 94 0.47 -19.87 6.88
C SER A 94 0.31 -18.39 7.14
N ASN A 95 1.40 -17.66 7.25
CA ASN A 95 1.45 -16.18 7.19
C ASN A 95 1.08 -15.67 5.78
N ARG A 96 0.23 -16.39 5.07
CA ARG A 96 -0.12 -16.14 3.67
C ARG A 96 -1.54 -15.62 3.60
N ILE A 97 -1.71 -14.58 2.83
CA ILE A 97 -2.99 -13.94 2.54
C ILE A 97 -3.35 -14.33 1.11
N SER A 98 -4.60 -14.72 0.85
CA SER A 98 -5.06 -14.87 -0.53
C SER A 98 -5.13 -13.50 -1.22
N VAL A 99 -5.10 -13.48 -2.54
CA VAL A 99 -5.23 -12.23 -3.31
C VAL A 99 -6.60 -11.60 -3.08
N GLU A 100 -7.63 -12.42 -2.99
CA GLU A 100 -8.99 -12.00 -2.68
C GLU A 100 -9.09 -11.36 -1.31
N ASP A 101 -8.50 -11.99 -0.28
CA ASP A 101 -8.47 -11.41 1.08
C ASP A 101 -7.71 -10.07 1.09
N ALA A 102 -6.59 -9.98 0.36
CA ALA A 102 -5.82 -8.76 0.25
C ALA A 102 -6.62 -7.63 -0.42
N TYR A 103 -7.35 -7.97 -1.49
CA TYR A 103 -8.24 -7.03 -2.19
C TYR A 103 -9.41 -6.57 -1.32
N GLU A 104 -10.08 -7.50 -0.63
CA GLU A 104 -11.17 -7.17 0.29
C GLU A 104 -10.70 -6.28 1.44
N GLU A 105 -9.53 -6.56 2.01
CA GLU A 105 -8.97 -5.73 3.08
C GLU A 105 -8.54 -4.34 2.59
N HIS A 106 -8.03 -4.24 1.37
CA HIS A 106 -7.77 -2.95 0.73
C HIS A 106 -9.06 -2.13 0.58
N LYS A 107 -10.09 -2.73 0.02
CA LYS A 107 -11.41 -2.11 -0.13
C LYS A 107 -12.02 -1.67 1.21
N LYS A 108 -11.95 -2.52 2.23
CA LYS A 108 -12.37 -2.16 3.59
C LYS A 108 -11.58 -0.99 4.16
N GLY A 109 -10.29 -0.90 3.82
CA GLY A 109 -9.44 0.23 4.20
C GLY A 109 -9.90 1.54 3.58
N GLU A 110 -10.21 1.54 2.28
CA GLU A 110 -10.74 2.70 1.56
C GLU A 110 -12.11 3.11 2.10
N GLU A 111 -13.05 2.18 2.22
CA GLU A 111 -14.38 2.42 2.79
C GLU A 111 -14.29 3.00 4.22
N ARG A 112 -13.30 2.55 5.02
CA ARG A 112 -13.06 3.06 6.36
C ARG A 112 -12.58 4.52 6.34
N ILE A 113 -11.66 4.85 5.44
CA ILE A 113 -11.17 6.23 5.26
C ILE A 113 -12.31 7.15 4.83
N GLU A 114 -13.13 6.71 3.87
CA GLU A 114 -14.30 7.44 3.40
C GLU A 114 -15.34 7.65 4.49
N LEU A 115 -15.68 6.61 5.22
CA LEU A 115 -16.61 6.66 6.35
C LEU A 115 -16.17 7.71 7.38
N LEU A 116 -14.90 7.66 7.80
CA LEU A 116 -14.38 8.60 8.79
C LEU A 116 -14.33 10.03 8.25
N ARG A 117 -13.87 10.21 7.01
CA ARG A 117 -13.82 11.52 6.34
C ARG A 117 -15.18 12.20 6.32
N ASP A 118 -16.22 11.44 5.97
CA ASP A 118 -17.54 11.99 5.67
C ASP A 118 -18.42 12.14 6.93
N THR A 119 -18.12 11.40 8.02
CA THR A 119 -19.04 11.36 9.15
C THR A 119 -18.41 11.59 10.53
N ALA A 120 -17.08 11.48 10.68
CA ALA A 120 -16.46 11.57 12.00
C ALA A 120 -16.29 13.02 12.48
N CYS A 121 -16.89 13.36 13.63
CA CYS A 121 -16.58 14.60 14.34
C CYS A 121 -15.45 14.42 15.38
N LEU A 122 -15.24 13.17 15.84
CA LEU A 122 -14.17 12.81 16.79
C LEU A 122 -13.79 11.35 16.57
N VAL A 123 -12.49 11.04 16.63
CA VAL A 123 -11.96 9.68 16.62
C VAL A 123 -11.12 9.43 17.86
N ILE A 124 -11.41 8.36 18.61
CA ILE A 124 -10.62 7.92 19.76
C ILE A 124 -9.98 6.59 19.42
N THR A 125 -8.66 6.50 19.53
CA THR A 125 -7.93 5.30 19.05
C THR A 125 -6.63 5.04 19.80
N SER A 126 -6.15 3.80 19.71
CA SER A 126 -4.77 3.41 20.10
C SER A 126 -3.86 3.18 18.90
N LYS A 127 -4.36 3.35 17.66
CA LYS A 127 -3.68 2.94 16.44
C LYS A 127 -3.11 4.12 15.67
N LEU A 128 -1.82 4.04 15.36
CA LEU A 128 -1.12 5.04 14.53
C LEU A 128 -1.82 5.24 13.18
N HIS A 129 -2.13 4.15 12.47
CA HIS A 129 -2.73 4.19 11.13
C HIS A 129 -4.26 4.43 11.13
N VAL A 130 -4.82 4.78 12.28
CA VAL A 130 -6.13 5.43 12.39
C VAL A 130 -5.94 6.92 12.67
N ALA A 131 -5.06 7.27 13.62
CA ALA A 131 -4.80 8.64 14.00
C ALA A 131 -4.22 9.46 12.83
N SER A 132 -3.19 8.95 12.13
CA SER A 132 -2.52 9.67 11.04
C SER A 132 -3.46 10.09 9.91
N PRO A 133 -4.27 9.21 9.29
CA PRO A 133 -5.21 9.63 8.24
C PRO A 133 -6.29 10.58 8.77
N CYS A 134 -6.78 10.39 10.00
CA CYS A 134 -7.76 11.31 10.59
C CYS A 134 -7.19 12.72 10.78
N LEU A 135 -5.98 12.83 11.32
CA LEU A 135 -5.29 14.13 11.43
C LEU A 135 -5.10 14.77 10.06
N ALA A 136 -4.66 14.00 9.07
CA ALA A 136 -4.51 14.49 7.70
C ALA A 136 -5.80 15.08 7.14
N MET A 137 -6.93 14.43 7.42
CA MET A 137 -8.25 14.88 6.97
C MET A 137 -8.83 16.02 7.81
N GLY A 138 -8.16 16.47 8.88
CA GLY A 138 -8.65 17.52 9.78
C GLY A 138 -9.77 17.00 10.71
N ILE A 139 -9.72 15.74 11.09
CA ILE A 139 -10.64 15.14 12.07
C ILE A 139 -9.97 15.22 13.44
N PRO A 140 -10.64 15.71 14.48
CA PRO A 140 -10.15 15.66 15.86
C PRO A 140 -9.84 14.25 16.31
N VAL A 141 -8.69 14.03 16.97
CA VAL A 141 -8.22 12.71 17.40
C VAL A 141 -7.80 12.73 18.86
N ILE A 142 -8.24 11.75 19.63
CA ILE A 142 -7.68 11.38 20.93
C ILE A 142 -6.88 10.10 20.75
N LEU A 143 -5.57 10.18 20.97
CA LEU A 143 -4.65 9.07 20.84
C LEU A 143 -4.24 8.57 22.23
N ALA A 144 -4.77 7.43 22.63
CA ALA A 144 -4.55 6.84 23.96
C ALA A 144 -4.13 5.36 23.84
N LYS A 145 -3.05 4.99 24.52
CA LYS A 145 -2.47 3.65 24.43
C LYS A 145 -1.67 3.32 25.70
N ASN A 146 -1.58 2.03 26.06
CA ASN A 146 -0.83 1.61 27.24
C ASN A 146 0.67 1.90 27.14
N HIS A 147 1.23 1.86 25.94
CA HIS A 147 2.63 2.17 25.67
C HIS A 147 2.81 2.66 24.23
N PHE A 148 3.53 3.75 24.04
CA PHE A 148 3.94 4.27 22.74
C PHE A 148 5.38 3.85 22.45
N GLY A 149 5.61 3.22 21.31
CA GLY A 149 6.96 2.98 20.77
C GLY A 149 7.39 4.09 19.81
N ASP A 150 8.63 4.06 19.35
CA ASP A 150 9.26 5.05 18.48
C ASP A 150 8.47 5.38 17.21
N ARG A 151 7.66 4.44 16.74
CA ARG A 151 6.77 4.61 15.58
C ARG A 151 5.82 5.81 15.70
N PHE A 152 5.57 6.29 16.89
CA PHE A 152 4.69 7.43 17.14
C PHE A 152 5.45 8.77 17.21
N GLY A 153 6.77 8.76 17.14
CA GLY A 153 7.65 9.91 17.34
C GLY A 153 7.54 11.07 16.35
N PHE A 154 6.59 10.99 15.39
CA PHE A 154 6.17 12.14 14.60
C PHE A 154 4.81 12.68 15.06
N ILE A 155 3.88 11.79 15.38
CA ILE A 155 2.50 12.17 15.71
C ILE A 155 2.38 12.82 17.08
N ASP A 156 3.28 12.48 18.00
CA ASP A 156 3.39 13.08 19.35
C ASP A 156 3.76 14.58 19.34
N ARG A 157 4.28 15.07 18.21
CA ARG A 157 4.52 16.49 17.95
C ARG A 157 3.28 17.25 17.48
N LEU A 158 2.28 16.52 17.00
CA LEU A 158 1.06 17.10 16.44
C LEU A 158 -0.08 17.13 17.46
N ILE A 159 -0.20 16.06 18.26
CA ILE A 159 -1.25 15.93 19.29
C ILE A 159 -0.69 15.31 20.57
N PRO A 160 -1.34 15.57 21.72
CA PRO A 160 -1.05 14.86 22.95
C PRO A 160 -1.25 13.35 22.79
N THR A 161 -0.34 12.55 23.37
CA THR A 161 -0.42 11.10 23.47
C THR A 161 -0.63 10.71 24.92
N TYR A 162 -1.68 9.93 25.19
CA TYR A 162 -2.07 9.60 26.57
C TYR A 162 -1.71 8.16 26.90
N THR A 163 -0.86 8.00 27.91
CA THR A 163 -0.55 6.72 28.57
C THR A 163 -1.39 6.56 29.85
N PRO A 164 -1.42 5.38 30.49
CA PRO A 164 -2.20 5.17 31.72
C PRO A 164 -1.97 6.21 32.81
N GLU A 165 -0.74 6.71 32.93
CA GLU A 165 -0.37 7.76 33.90
C GLU A 165 -1.05 9.12 33.59
N HIS A 166 -1.41 9.35 32.34
CA HIS A 166 -1.99 10.60 31.85
C HIS A 166 -3.46 10.48 31.39
N TYR A 167 -4.11 9.35 31.59
CA TYR A 167 -5.50 9.15 31.18
C TYR A 167 -6.48 10.12 31.87
N SER A 168 -6.16 10.59 33.09
CA SER A 168 -6.95 11.61 33.78
C SER A 168 -6.86 13.01 33.16
N GLU A 169 -5.90 13.22 32.28
CA GLU A 169 -5.63 14.50 31.61
C GLU A 169 -6.22 14.55 30.19
N ILE A 170 -6.92 13.48 29.76
CA ILE A 170 -7.49 13.42 28.42
C ILE A 170 -8.42 14.60 28.18
N ASN A 171 -8.10 15.42 27.18
CA ASN A 171 -9.04 16.38 26.63
C ASN A 171 -10.05 15.65 25.74
N TRP A 172 -11.30 15.57 26.22
CA TRP A 172 -12.38 14.85 25.52
C TRP A 172 -13.04 15.68 24.40
N ASP A 173 -12.65 16.91 24.20
CA ASP A 173 -13.14 17.81 23.15
C ASP A 173 -11.94 18.52 22.46
N PRO A 174 -11.08 17.76 21.77
CA PRO A 174 -9.92 18.32 21.11
C PRO A 174 -10.32 19.06 19.81
N GLU A 175 -9.61 20.15 19.53
CA GLU A 175 -9.73 20.83 18.26
C GLU A 175 -8.97 20.06 17.14
N PRO A 176 -9.39 20.19 15.87
CA PRO A 176 -8.64 19.65 14.75
C PRO A 176 -7.29 20.35 14.61
N VAL A 177 -6.24 19.56 14.36
CA VAL A 177 -4.90 20.10 14.16
C VAL A 177 -4.78 20.66 12.75
N ASP A 178 -4.19 21.84 12.62
CA ASP A 178 -3.75 22.38 11.33
C ASP A 178 -2.24 22.15 11.16
N PHE A 179 -1.87 21.33 10.21
CA PHE A 179 -0.48 21.08 9.82
C PHE A 179 -0.30 21.03 8.29
N GLU A 180 -1.14 21.76 7.56
CA GLU A 180 -1.10 21.78 6.09
C GLU A 180 0.25 22.24 5.53
N GLU A 181 0.95 23.14 6.22
CA GLU A 181 2.30 23.56 5.83
C GLU A 181 3.30 22.41 5.92
N ASP A 182 3.28 21.64 7.02
CA ASP A 182 4.19 20.49 7.19
C ASP A 182 3.81 19.34 6.25
N LYS A 183 2.51 19.14 6.01
CA LYS A 183 2.01 18.21 4.98
C LYS A 183 2.56 18.56 3.59
N ALA A 184 2.53 19.84 3.22
CA ALA A 184 3.09 20.31 1.96
C ALA A 184 4.61 20.04 1.87
N LYS A 185 5.36 20.27 2.96
CA LYS A 185 6.79 19.97 3.05
C LYS A 185 7.06 18.46 2.89
N ILE A 186 6.28 17.60 3.58
CA ILE A 186 6.40 16.14 3.46
C ILE A 186 6.19 15.71 2.00
N LYS A 187 5.14 16.20 1.35
CA LYS A 187 4.85 15.93 -0.06
C LYS A 187 6.00 16.38 -0.97
N GLN A 188 6.49 17.60 -0.76
CA GLN A 188 7.57 18.16 -1.55
C GLN A 188 8.84 17.31 -1.45
N VAL A 189 9.28 16.98 -0.22
CA VAL A 189 10.44 16.13 0.02
C VAL A 189 10.27 14.75 -0.65
N PHE A 190 9.11 14.13 -0.50
CA PHE A 190 8.81 12.85 -1.12
C PHE A 190 8.93 12.92 -2.65
N PHE A 191 8.25 13.88 -3.28
CA PHE A 191 8.30 14.03 -4.74
C PHE A 191 9.68 14.38 -5.28
N ASP A 192 10.43 15.24 -4.58
CA ASP A 192 11.79 15.60 -5.02
C ASP A 192 12.73 14.40 -4.96
N ARG A 193 12.61 13.57 -3.92
CA ARG A 193 13.41 12.34 -3.79
C ARG A 193 13.02 11.27 -4.80
N VAL A 194 11.73 11.09 -5.05
CA VAL A 194 11.25 10.16 -6.09
C VAL A 194 11.71 10.61 -7.47
N ARG A 195 11.63 11.90 -7.80
CA ARG A 195 12.15 12.45 -9.06
C ARG A 195 13.66 12.26 -9.20
N ALA A 196 14.41 12.52 -8.14
CA ALA A 196 15.86 12.32 -8.12
C ALA A 196 16.24 10.84 -8.31
N ALA A 197 15.48 9.91 -7.71
CA ALA A 197 15.68 8.48 -7.92
C ALA A 197 15.29 8.06 -9.34
N ALA A 198 14.17 8.55 -9.85
CA ALA A 198 13.70 8.27 -11.20
C ALA A 198 14.70 8.74 -12.28
N SER A 199 15.30 9.93 -12.12
CA SER A 199 16.32 10.44 -13.08
C SER A 199 17.60 9.60 -13.08
N ARG A 200 17.96 8.96 -11.97
CA ARG A 200 19.11 8.06 -11.90
C ARG A 200 18.89 6.74 -12.66
N ILE A 201 17.64 6.31 -12.77
CA ILE A 201 17.29 5.02 -13.40
C ILE A 201 17.06 5.18 -14.94
N GLU A 202 17.34 6.34 -15.51
CA GLU A 202 17.03 6.66 -16.91
C GLU A 202 15.55 6.45 -17.32
N LEU A 203 14.62 6.52 -16.33
CA LEU A 203 13.19 6.41 -16.58
C LEU A 203 12.64 7.50 -17.50
N GLU A 204 13.38 8.60 -17.69
CA GLU A 204 13.03 9.67 -18.63
C GLU A 204 12.88 9.19 -20.09
N ARG A 205 13.54 8.08 -20.46
CA ARG A 205 13.38 7.45 -21.78
C ARG A 205 12.13 6.60 -21.92
N MET A 206 11.54 6.19 -20.80
CA MET A 206 10.37 5.31 -20.77
C MET A 206 9.05 6.08 -20.63
N TRP A 207 9.10 7.35 -20.24
CA TRP A 207 7.93 8.12 -19.88
C TRP A 207 7.90 9.46 -20.59
N ASP A 208 6.75 9.83 -21.10
CA ASP A 208 6.53 11.18 -21.62
C ASP A 208 6.83 12.16 -20.49
N SER A 209 7.95 12.90 -20.61
CA SER A 209 8.48 13.84 -19.60
C SER A 209 7.49 14.94 -19.18
N LYS A 210 6.33 15.01 -19.81
CA LYS A 210 5.25 15.98 -19.55
C LYS A 210 4.21 15.46 -18.56
N ARG A 211 4.24 14.17 -18.17
CA ARG A 211 3.29 13.64 -17.17
C ARG A 211 3.91 13.68 -15.77
N PRO A 212 3.25 14.30 -14.78
CA PRO A 212 3.66 14.22 -13.39
C PRO A 212 3.67 12.74 -12.91
N ILE A 213 4.67 12.36 -12.11
CA ILE A 213 4.83 10.98 -11.61
C ILE A 213 3.60 10.48 -10.84
N TYR A 214 2.84 11.37 -10.20
CA TYR A 214 1.61 11.04 -9.47
C TYR A 214 0.39 10.79 -10.38
N GLU A 215 0.51 11.01 -11.69
CA GLU A 215 -0.52 10.66 -12.69
C GLU A 215 -0.23 9.33 -13.39
N ILE A 216 0.62 8.46 -12.80
CA ILE A 216 0.79 7.12 -13.34
C ILE A 216 -0.53 6.37 -13.16
N ASP A 217 -1.25 6.34 -14.23
CA ASP A 217 -2.35 5.42 -14.39
C ASP A 217 -1.78 4.04 -14.78
N TYR A 218 -1.62 3.19 -13.77
CA TYR A 218 -1.16 1.81 -13.98
C TYR A 218 -2.06 1.05 -14.94
N ASN A 219 -3.34 1.39 -15.00
CA ASN A 219 -4.28 0.81 -15.95
C ASN A 219 -3.88 1.18 -17.38
N THR A 220 -3.70 2.47 -17.66
CA THR A 220 -3.25 2.94 -18.98
C THR A 220 -1.87 2.39 -19.35
N ALA A 221 -0.92 2.34 -18.41
CA ALA A 221 0.40 1.78 -18.66
C ALA A 221 0.36 0.29 -19.02
N THR A 222 -0.43 -0.50 -18.27
CA THR A 222 -0.61 -1.93 -18.53
C THR A 222 -1.36 -2.16 -19.85
N SER A 223 -2.40 -1.39 -20.12
CA SER A 223 -3.17 -1.42 -21.36
C SER A 223 -2.28 -1.15 -22.58
N HIS A 224 -1.42 -0.13 -22.52
CA HIS A 224 -0.45 0.17 -23.58
C HIS A 224 0.62 -0.92 -23.76
N ALA A 225 1.02 -1.61 -22.70
CA ALA A 225 1.93 -2.74 -22.80
C ALA A 225 1.28 -3.93 -23.49
N VAL A 226 0.03 -4.24 -23.16
CA VAL A 226 -0.76 -5.33 -23.78
C VAL A 226 -0.96 -5.09 -25.27
N ASP A 227 -1.31 -3.87 -25.69
CA ASP A 227 -1.51 -3.49 -27.08
C ASP A 227 -0.27 -3.72 -27.97
N LYS A 228 0.94 -3.64 -27.39
CA LYS A 228 2.21 -3.81 -28.11
C LYS A 228 2.67 -5.26 -28.23
N ILE A 229 2.03 -6.20 -27.54
CA ILE A 229 2.40 -7.61 -27.57
C ILE A 229 1.77 -8.29 -28.79
N PRO A 230 2.54 -8.95 -29.64
CA PRO A 230 2.02 -9.64 -30.82
C PRO A 230 1.35 -10.97 -30.43
N PHE A 231 0.27 -10.90 -29.66
CA PHE A 231 -0.50 -12.07 -29.24
C PHE A 231 -1.08 -12.84 -30.45
N PRO A 232 -1.27 -14.18 -30.31
CA PRO A 232 -1.90 -14.98 -31.34
C PRO A 232 -3.30 -14.48 -31.68
N GLN A 233 -3.64 -14.44 -32.97
CA GLN A 233 -4.98 -14.09 -33.47
C GLN A 233 -6.03 -15.17 -33.20
N LYS A 234 -5.58 -16.42 -32.93
CA LYS A 234 -6.43 -17.55 -32.55
C LYS A 234 -6.56 -17.64 -31.03
N LYS A 235 -7.58 -18.34 -30.57
CA LYS A 235 -7.76 -18.65 -29.15
C LYS A 235 -6.46 -19.26 -28.56
N PHE A 236 -5.99 -18.69 -27.44
CA PHE A 236 -4.79 -19.15 -26.74
C PHE A 236 -4.99 -19.04 -25.22
N ARG A 237 -4.15 -19.73 -24.47
CA ARG A 237 -4.13 -19.73 -23.01
C ARG A 237 -2.97 -18.91 -22.47
N TYR A 238 -3.21 -18.20 -21.36
CA TYR A 238 -2.14 -17.51 -20.66
C TYR A 238 -2.24 -17.71 -19.15
N ALA A 239 -1.13 -17.50 -18.46
CA ALA A 239 -1.05 -17.43 -17.00
C ALA A 239 -0.24 -16.19 -16.61
N VAL A 240 -0.50 -15.63 -15.42
CA VAL A 240 0.15 -14.40 -14.96
C VAL A 240 1.04 -14.72 -13.77
N TRP A 241 2.32 -14.36 -13.86
CA TRP A 241 3.29 -14.52 -12.78
C TRP A 241 3.56 -13.21 -12.06
N GLY A 242 3.47 -13.22 -10.72
CA GLY A 242 3.62 -12.05 -9.86
C GLY A 242 2.31 -11.28 -9.69
N ILE A 243 1.28 -11.98 -9.24
CA ILE A 243 -0.12 -11.54 -9.20
C ILE A 243 -0.46 -10.60 -8.04
N VAL A 244 0.45 -10.39 -7.09
CA VAL A 244 0.22 -9.55 -5.89
C VAL A 244 0.43 -8.06 -6.16
N LEU A 245 0.89 -7.69 -7.34
CA LEU A 245 1.15 -6.29 -7.71
C LEU A 245 -0.01 -5.68 -8.49
N SER A 246 -0.20 -4.38 -8.34
CA SER A 246 -1.25 -3.62 -9.02
C SER A 246 -1.29 -3.83 -10.54
N ALA A 247 -0.12 -3.98 -11.18
CA ALA A 247 -0.05 -4.27 -12.61
C ALA A 247 -0.78 -5.56 -13.02
N ALA A 248 -0.80 -6.58 -12.15
CA ALA A 248 -1.49 -7.83 -12.44
C ALA A 248 -3.02 -7.70 -12.39
N PHE A 249 -3.56 -6.81 -11.55
CA PHE A 249 -5.00 -6.55 -11.50
C PHE A 249 -5.50 -5.90 -12.79
N TYR A 250 -4.79 -4.89 -13.28
CA TYR A 250 -5.15 -4.20 -14.51
C TYR A 250 -4.87 -5.04 -15.76
N LEU A 251 -3.98 -6.04 -15.67
CA LEU A 251 -3.66 -6.92 -16.79
C LEU A 251 -4.86 -7.77 -17.21
N ASP A 252 -5.61 -8.33 -16.27
CA ASP A 252 -6.79 -9.15 -16.59
C ASP A 252 -7.87 -8.32 -17.29
N GLU A 253 -8.10 -7.09 -16.84
CA GLU A 253 -9.05 -6.16 -17.49
C GLU A 253 -8.57 -5.80 -18.91
N ALA A 254 -7.31 -5.40 -19.07
CA ALA A 254 -6.74 -5.06 -20.37
C ALA A 254 -6.76 -6.25 -21.34
N MET A 255 -6.46 -7.46 -20.87
CA MET A 255 -6.52 -8.68 -21.68
C MET A 255 -7.96 -8.99 -22.13
N LYS A 256 -8.94 -8.87 -21.24
CA LYS A 256 -10.36 -9.10 -21.60
C LYS A 256 -10.87 -8.10 -22.62
N GLU A 257 -10.46 -6.84 -22.50
CA GLU A 257 -10.89 -5.76 -23.39
C GLU A 257 -10.22 -5.83 -24.76
N GLN A 258 -8.91 -6.01 -24.80
CA GLN A 258 -8.12 -5.88 -26.04
C GLN A 258 -7.88 -7.22 -26.73
N ILE A 259 -7.86 -8.33 -25.99
CA ILE A 259 -7.48 -9.66 -26.47
C ILE A 259 -8.56 -10.69 -26.09
N PRO A 260 -9.80 -10.54 -26.57
CA PRO A 260 -10.92 -11.38 -26.14
C PRO A 260 -10.78 -12.86 -26.45
N GLN A 261 -9.82 -13.26 -27.33
CA GLN A 261 -9.51 -14.64 -27.64
C GLN A 261 -8.55 -15.28 -26.62
N ALA A 262 -7.99 -14.50 -25.66
CA ALA A 262 -7.12 -15.00 -24.61
C ALA A 262 -7.94 -15.62 -23.47
N GLU A 263 -7.48 -16.76 -22.95
CA GLU A 263 -8.08 -17.45 -21.81
C GLU A 263 -7.09 -17.53 -20.65
N LEU A 264 -7.39 -16.85 -19.54
CA LEU A 264 -6.63 -16.95 -18.30
C LEU A 264 -6.87 -18.33 -17.69
N ILE A 265 -5.79 -19.06 -17.36
CA ILE A 265 -5.90 -20.42 -16.80
C ILE A 265 -5.23 -20.61 -15.46
N ALA A 266 -4.31 -19.73 -15.06
CA ALA A 266 -3.65 -19.77 -13.75
C ALA A 266 -3.06 -18.41 -13.36
N GLY A 267 -3.04 -18.12 -12.05
CA GLY A 267 -2.09 -17.20 -11.45
C GLY A 267 -0.83 -17.97 -11.03
N ILE A 268 0.33 -17.29 -11.00
CA ILE A 268 1.59 -17.89 -10.56
C ILE A 268 2.22 -16.96 -9.52
N ASP A 269 2.49 -17.51 -8.33
CA ASP A 269 3.12 -16.72 -7.28
C ASP A 269 3.89 -17.60 -6.30
N ILE A 270 4.93 -17.05 -5.65
CA ILE A 270 5.74 -17.74 -4.65
C ILE A 270 5.14 -17.70 -3.24
N ALA A 271 4.23 -16.76 -3.00
CA ALA A 271 3.68 -16.47 -1.67
C ALA A 271 2.15 -16.51 -1.61
N ALA A 272 1.45 -16.14 -2.69
CA ALA A 272 -0.01 -16.14 -2.73
C ALA A 272 -0.59 -17.54 -2.92
N GLU A 273 -1.79 -17.75 -2.38
CA GLU A 273 -2.58 -18.99 -2.51
C GLU A 273 -4.04 -18.61 -2.78
N GLY A 274 -4.86 -19.56 -3.24
CA GLY A 274 -6.27 -19.34 -3.53
C GLY A 274 -6.55 -19.11 -5.00
N THR A 275 -7.22 -18.03 -5.35
CA THR A 275 -7.58 -17.72 -6.73
C THR A 275 -7.10 -16.32 -7.16
N TYR A 276 -6.88 -16.17 -8.45
CA TYR A 276 -6.58 -14.89 -9.12
C TYR A 276 -7.53 -14.76 -10.31
N CYS A 277 -8.37 -13.72 -10.31
CA CYS A 277 -9.37 -13.48 -11.36
C CYS A 277 -10.24 -14.70 -11.68
N GLY A 278 -10.55 -15.53 -10.67
CA GLY A 278 -11.39 -16.73 -10.77
C GLY A 278 -10.66 -18.01 -11.17
N VAL A 279 -9.34 -18.01 -11.38
CA VAL A 279 -8.52 -19.21 -11.65
C VAL A 279 -7.60 -19.53 -10.49
N GLY A 280 -7.19 -20.79 -10.34
CA GLY A 280 -6.30 -21.22 -9.27
C GLY A 280 -4.91 -20.56 -9.35
N ILE A 281 -4.29 -20.35 -8.18
CA ILE A 281 -2.90 -19.91 -8.06
C ILE A 281 -2.02 -21.14 -7.90
N ILE A 282 -0.95 -21.21 -8.69
CA ILE A 282 0.06 -22.28 -8.65
C ILE A 282 1.43 -21.72 -8.29
N ARG A 283 2.32 -22.59 -7.88
CA ARG A 283 3.73 -22.26 -7.62
C ARG A 283 4.55 -22.28 -8.92
N PRO A 284 5.68 -21.54 -8.98
CA PRO A 284 6.55 -21.57 -10.16
C PRO A 284 7.03 -22.95 -10.59
N ASP A 285 7.28 -23.86 -9.64
CA ASP A 285 7.68 -25.26 -9.92
C ASP A 285 6.54 -26.11 -10.50
N GLU A 286 5.30 -25.70 -10.37
CA GLU A 286 4.11 -26.34 -10.92
C GLU A 286 3.79 -25.90 -12.37
N ILE A 287 4.51 -24.92 -12.93
CA ILE A 287 4.30 -24.43 -14.31
C ILE A 287 4.38 -25.56 -15.33
N SER A 288 5.17 -26.62 -15.04
CA SER A 288 5.25 -27.80 -15.88
C SER A 288 3.91 -28.53 -16.07
N ASN A 289 2.96 -28.36 -15.15
CA ASN A 289 1.64 -28.97 -15.20
C ASN A 289 0.69 -28.20 -16.14
N LEU A 290 1.01 -26.96 -16.50
CA LEU A 290 0.24 -26.21 -17.48
C LEU A 290 0.48 -26.73 -18.90
N PRO A 291 -0.49 -26.60 -19.82
CA PRO A 291 -0.28 -26.89 -21.23
C PRO A 291 0.96 -26.19 -21.78
N SER A 292 1.75 -26.89 -22.60
CA SER A 292 3.06 -26.40 -23.07
C SER A 292 2.99 -25.12 -23.92
N ASP A 293 1.84 -24.86 -24.55
CA ASP A 293 1.53 -23.68 -25.37
C ASP A 293 1.01 -22.48 -24.55
N THR A 294 0.90 -22.61 -23.21
CA THR A 294 0.47 -21.52 -22.34
C THR A 294 1.50 -20.40 -22.32
N ILE A 295 1.07 -19.18 -22.65
CA ILE A 295 1.93 -17.98 -22.60
C ILE A 295 1.99 -17.50 -21.15
N ILE A 296 3.19 -17.33 -20.61
CA ILE A 296 3.37 -16.81 -19.24
C ILE A 296 3.65 -15.32 -19.31
N ILE A 297 2.77 -14.50 -18.74
CA ILE A 297 2.95 -13.04 -18.64
C ILE A 297 3.52 -12.73 -17.26
N VAL A 298 4.76 -12.24 -17.20
CA VAL A 298 5.45 -11.90 -15.96
C VAL A 298 5.19 -10.42 -15.64
N ALA A 299 4.29 -10.19 -14.68
CA ALA A 299 3.85 -8.85 -14.29
C ALA A 299 4.73 -8.22 -13.20
N ALA A 300 5.34 -9.03 -12.32
CA ALA A 300 6.17 -8.54 -11.23
C ALA A 300 7.62 -8.29 -11.67
N PRO A 301 8.17 -7.06 -11.48
CA PRO A 301 9.58 -6.79 -11.80
C PRO A 301 10.56 -7.72 -11.07
N SER A 302 10.29 -8.04 -9.80
CA SER A 302 11.11 -8.95 -8.99
C SER A 302 11.11 -10.40 -9.47
N ALA A 303 10.11 -10.81 -10.26
CA ALA A 303 10.01 -12.15 -10.83
C ALA A 303 10.67 -12.28 -12.21
N GLN A 304 11.06 -11.17 -12.86
CA GLN A 304 11.50 -11.18 -14.26
C GLN A 304 12.75 -12.05 -14.49
N GLU A 305 13.80 -11.86 -13.71
CA GLU A 305 15.03 -12.64 -13.89
C GLU A 305 14.83 -14.13 -13.55
N PRO A 306 14.24 -14.50 -12.38
CA PRO A 306 13.94 -15.90 -12.10
C PRO A 306 13.00 -16.54 -13.12
N ALA A 307 11.99 -15.80 -13.59
CA ALA A 307 11.06 -16.32 -14.60
C ALA A 307 11.74 -16.53 -15.95
N LYS A 308 12.59 -15.58 -16.38
CA LYS A 308 13.34 -15.67 -17.63
C LYS A 308 14.23 -16.92 -17.66
N GLU A 309 14.96 -17.18 -16.58
CA GLU A 309 15.81 -18.36 -16.44
C GLU A 309 14.97 -19.65 -16.54
N LEU A 310 13.97 -19.80 -15.66
CA LEU A 310 13.13 -20.99 -15.58
C LEU A 310 12.35 -21.24 -16.88
N LEU A 311 11.70 -20.22 -17.44
CA LEU A 311 10.86 -20.39 -18.63
C LEU A 311 11.67 -20.63 -19.90
N SER A 312 12.90 -20.08 -19.98
CA SER A 312 13.84 -20.38 -21.07
C SER A 312 14.31 -21.84 -21.05
N GLU A 313 14.65 -22.35 -19.87
CA GLU A 313 15.00 -23.78 -19.71
C GLU A 313 13.83 -24.69 -20.09
N MET A 314 12.61 -24.33 -19.70
CA MET A 314 11.39 -25.04 -20.04
C MET A 314 10.94 -24.88 -21.49
N LYS A 315 11.60 -24.00 -22.27
CA LYS A 315 11.22 -23.61 -23.64
C LYS A 315 9.75 -23.20 -23.76
N ARG A 316 9.27 -22.41 -22.79
CA ARG A 316 7.90 -21.89 -22.79
C ARG A 316 7.84 -20.47 -23.37
N PRO A 317 6.77 -20.13 -24.11
CA PRO A 317 6.56 -18.75 -24.53
C PRO A 317 6.24 -17.87 -23.32
N PHE A 318 6.90 -16.72 -23.20
CA PHE A 318 6.63 -15.77 -22.13
C PHE A 318 6.82 -14.31 -22.54
N VAL A 319 6.23 -13.43 -21.74
CA VAL A 319 6.29 -11.99 -21.88
C VAL A 319 6.73 -11.38 -20.56
N LEU A 320 7.71 -10.49 -20.57
CA LEU A 320 8.07 -9.65 -19.42
C LEU A 320 7.42 -8.28 -19.58
N LEU A 321 6.53 -7.88 -18.64
CA LEU A 321 5.96 -6.54 -18.62
C LEU A 321 6.96 -5.56 -17.98
N LYS A 322 7.29 -4.49 -18.68
CA LYS A 322 8.23 -3.45 -18.25
C LYS A 322 7.55 -2.08 -18.29
N GLY A 323 6.72 -1.79 -17.30
CA GLY A 323 5.91 -0.57 -17.28
C GLY A 323 4.96 -0.53 -18.47
N SER A 324 5.10 0.47 -19.35
CA SER A 324 4.31 0.63 -20.59
C SER A 324 4.89 -0.12 -21.80
N SER A 325 5.85 -1.02 -21.61
CA SER A 325 6.45 -1.86 -22.63
C SER A 325 6.45 -3.33 -22.24
N ALA A 326 6.72 -4.19 -23.21
CA ALA A 326 6.83 -5.63 -22.98
C ALA A 326 7.97 -6.22 -23.82
N GLU A 327 8.68 -7.20 -23.27
CA GLU A 327 9.62 -8.03 -23.99
C GLU A 327 9.03 -9.42 -24.20
N TRP A 328 9.09 -9.90 -25.43
CA TRP A 328 8.55 -11.19 -25.84
C TRP A 328 9.68 -12.21 -26.07
N PHE A 329 9.48 -13.44 -25.57
CA PHE A 329 10.40 -14.56 -25.73
C PHE A 329 9.65 -15.80 -26.23
N PHE A 330 10.20 -16.47 -27.24
CA PHE A 330 9.66 -17.70 -27.83
C PHE A 330 10.49 -18.91 -27.45
#